data_6466efb810eec401e3c92a2d275cd2a4
#
_entry.id   6466efb810eec401e3c92a2d275cd2a4
#
_cell.length_a   1.000
_cell.length_b   1.000
_cell.length_c   1.000
_cell.angle_alpha   90.00
_cell.angle_beta   90.00
_cell.angle_gamma   90.00
#
_symmetry.space_group_name_H-M   'P 1'
#
loop_
_entity.id
_entity.type
_entity.pdbx_description
1 polymer ?
#
loop_
_entity_poly.entity_id
_entity_poly.type
_entity_poly.pdbx_seq_one_letter_code
_entity_poly.pdbx_strand_id
1 'polypeptide(L)'
;MSHPVDPPAPTFENLIAHNTAQLERHKRRRVFQMFTDGTLDDPQKRETFFACLQVFARHFQTILFTRQAHCADQRYGALFLRHLREEIGHDDILAKDRGRSDEVWDPVLEGATAWFISRMTILDNIEKLAIVHLVLEASGAYMGAISKAPMRRLGSADYFSLHDEVDDSHVTLAIEPIRRQPPETIARVMVMMEQAWRMLDTYVERVAVLVEGAGRPSVSPPEPT
;
A
#
# COMPACT_ATOMS: atom_id res chain seq x y z
N MET A 1 44.71 -16.51 -10.58
CA MET A 1 43.74 -15.83 -9.73
C MET A 1 42.55 -15.52 -10.61
N SER A 2 41.44 -16.24 -10.45
CA SER A 2 40.20 -15.96 -11.19
C SER A 2 39.54 -14.73 -10.60
N HIS A 3 39.40 -13.68 -11.40
CA HIS A 3 38.57 -12.53 -10.99
C HIS A 3 37.13 -13.01 -10.80
N PRO A 4 36.44 -12.61 -9.72
CA PRO A 4 35.02 -12.86 -9.60
C PRO A 4 34.32 -12.19 -10.81
N VAL A 5 33.56 -12.95 -11.57
CA VAL A 5 32.72 -12.42 -12.64
C VAL A 5 31.63 -11.62 -11.94
N ASP A 6 31.53 -10.32 -12.22
CA ASP A 6 30.44 -9.51 -11.72
C ASP A 6 29.10 -10.14 -12.10
N PRO A 7 28.12 -10.16 -11.19
CA PRO A 7 26.80 -10.67 -11.52
C PRO A 7 26.23 -9.89 -12.71
N PRO A 8 25.48 -10.56 -13.61
CA PRO A 8 24.89 -9.90 -14.76
C PRO A 8 23.99 -8.72 -14.32
N ALA A 9 24.04 -7.64 -15.07
CA ALA A 9 23.23 -6.45 -14.81
C ALA A 9 21.73 -6.84 -14.80
N PRO A 10 20.92 -6.31 -13.84
CA PRO A 10 19.53 -6.67 -13.71
C PRO A 10 18.70 -6.21 -14.91
N THR A 11 17.75 -7.04 -15.33
CA THR A 11 16.83 -6.78 -16.43
C THR A 11 15.44 -6.39 -15.90
N PHE A 12 14.56 -5.91 -16.79
CA PHE A 12 13.16 -5.69 -16.46
C PHE A 12 12.47 -6.97 -15.97
N GLU A 13 12.76 -8.14 -16.58
CA GLU A 13 12.21 -9.43 -16.19
C GLU A 13 12.66 -9.82 -14.77
N ASN A 14 13.90 -9.52 -14.40
CA ASN A 14 14.39 -9.71 -13.03
C ASN A 14 13.62 -8.82 -12.03
N LEU A 15 13.34 -7.57 -12.40
CA LEU A 15 12.55 -6.66 -11.57
C LEU A 15 11.12 -7.19 -11.37
N ILE A 16 10.44 -7.62 -12.43
CA ILE A 16 9.08 -8.16 -12.34
C ILE A 16 9.06 -9.46 -11.52
N ALA A 17 10.00 -10.37 -11.75
CA ALA A 17 10.09 -11.60 -10.96
C ALA A 17 10.34 -11.31 -9.48
N HIS A 18 11.21 -10.34 -9.16
CA HIS A 18 11.46 -9.89 -7.80
C HIS A 18 10.19 -9.30 -7.17
N ASN A 19 9.48 -8.40 -7.88
CA ASN A 19 8.24 -7.81 -7.40
C ASN A 19 7.16 -8.86 -7.13
N THR A 20 6.98 -9.81 -8.04
CA THR A 20 6.03 -10.93 -7.86
C THR A 20 6.36 -11.72 -6.60
N ALA A 21 7.63 -12.03 -6.36
CA ALA A 21 8.06 -12.77 -5.16
C ALA A 21 7.79 -11.95 -3.87
N GLN A 22 7.95 -10.62 -3.90
CA GLN A 22 7.62 -9.76 -2.77
C GLN A 22 6.11 -9.74 -2.51
N LEU A 23 5.30 -9.54 -3.56
CA LEU A 23 3.84 -9.57 -3.46
C LEU A 23 3.33 -10.91 -2.90
N GLU A 24 3.88 -12.05 -3.36
CA GLU A 24 3.50 -13.37 -2.83
C GLU A 24 3.88 -13.55 -1.34
N ARG A 25 4.93 -12.91 -0.85
CA ARG A 25 5.25 -12.86 0.58
C ARG A 25 4.28 -11.96 1.34
N HIS A 26 3.97 -10.80 0.78
CA HIS A 26 3.03 -9.82 1.34
C HIS A 26 1.63 -10.43 1.52
N LYS A 27 1.12 -11.14 0.54
CA LYS A 27 -0.17 -11.84 0.59
C LYS A 27 -0.32 -12.82 1.78
N ARG A 28 0.79 -13.31 2.31
CA ARG A 28 0.80 -14.21 3.48
C ARG A 28 0.78 -13.49 4.82
N ARG A 29 0.78 -12.16 4.85
CA ARG A 29 0.70 -11.37 6.09
C ARG A 29 -0.63 -11.60 6.80
N ARG A 30 -0.59 -11.56 8.12
CA ARG A 30 -1.73 -11.88 8.99
C ARG A 30 -2.99 -11.07 8.68
N VAL A 31 -2.84 -9.78 8.34
CA VAL A 31 -3.96 -8.89 8.01
C VAL A 31 -4.86 -9.44 6.89
N PHE A 32 -4.28 -10.07 5.87
CA PHE A 32 -5.04 -10.62 4.74
C PHE A 32 -5.81 -11.90 5.10
N GLN A 33 -5.30 -12.69 6.04
CA GLN A 33 -6.01 -13.88 6.54
C GLN A 33 -7.27 -13.52 7.32
N MET A 34 -7.31 -12.35 7.95
CA MET A 34 -8.43 -11.86 8.74
C MET A 34 -9.74 -11.72 7.92
N PHE A 35 -9.63 -11.56 6.59
CA PHE A 35 -10.81 -11.52 5.71
C PHE A 35 -11.52 -12.87 5.58
N THR A 36 -10.82 -13.99 5.84
CA THR A 36 -11.35 -15.33 5.56
C THR A 36 -11.47 -16.22 6.80
N ASP A 37 -10.83 -15.87 7.91
CA ASP A 37 -10.79 -16.69 9.13
C ASP A 37 -11.84 -16.30 10.19
N GLY A 38 -12.72 -15.34 9.87
CA GLY A 38 -13.75 -14.86 10.80
C GLY A 38 -13.30 -13.77 11.78
N THR A 39 -12.02 -13.36 11.76
CA THR A 39 -11.53 -12.30 12.67
C THR A 39 -12.32 -11.00 12.52
N LEU A 40 -12.66 -10.61 11.29
CA LEU A 40 -13.41 -9.38 11.00
C LEU A 40 -14.93 -9.54 11.15
N ASP A 41 -15.44 -10.70 11.53
CA ASP A 41 -16.84 -10.87 11.91
C ASP A 41 -17.14 -10.18 13.26
N ASP A 42 -16.13 -10.05 14.13
CA ASP A 42 -16.21 -9.23 15.34
C ASP A 42 -16.31 -7.74 14.97
N PRO A 43 -17.39 -7.04 15.39
CA PRO A 43 -17.60 -5.64 15.01
C PRO A 43 -16.50 -4.68 15.50
N GLN A 44 -15.91 -4.94 16.68
CA GLN A 44 -14.88 -4.09 17.24
C GLN A 44 -13.54 -4.25 16.50
N LYS A 45 -13.19 -5.49 16.15
CA LYS A 45 -12.00 -5.78 15.34
C LYS A 45 -12.12 -5.21 13.93
N ARG A 46 -13.31 -5.37 13.34
CA ARG A 46 -13.62 -4.81 12.03
C ARG A 46 -13.53 -3.28 12.02
N GLU A 47 -14.07 -2.62 13.03
CA GLU A 47 -13.98 -1.15 13.16
C GLU A 47 -12.53 -0.71 13.35
N THR A 48 -11.73 -1.42 14.15
CA THR A 48 -10.30 -1.14 14.32
C THR A 48 -9.54 -1.30 13.00
N PHE A 49 -9.86 -2.35 12.22
CA PHE A 49 -9.29 -2.53 10.89
C PHE A 49 -9.60 -1.34 9.98
N PHE A 50 -10.86 -0.90 9.93
CA PHE A 50 -11.25 0.23 9.09
C PHE A 50 -10.66 1.56 9.58
N ALA A 51 -10.51 1.77 10.88
CA ALA A 51 -9.84 2.95 11.42
C ALA A 51 -8.36 3.00 11.01
N CYS A 52 -7.67 1.87 11.03
CA CYS A 52 -6.32 1.75 10.50
C CYS A 52 -6.28 1.99 8.98
N LEU A 53 -7.21 1.39 8.22
CA LEU A 53 -7.28 1.58 6.77
C LEU A 53 -7.53 3.05 6.39
N GLN A 54 -8.31 3.79 7.19
CA GLN A 54 -8.57 5.22 7.00
C GLN A 54 -7.27 6.04 7.08
N VAL A 55 -6.35 5.69 7.99
CA VAL A 55 -5.00 6.31 8.04
C VAL A 55 -4.27 6.13 6.72
N PHE A 56 -4.29 4.92 6.15
CA PHE A 56 -3.63 4.66 4.86
C PHE A 56 -4.32 5.41 3.72
N ALA A 57 -5.64 5.34 3.62
CA ALA A 57 -6.41 5.97 2.53
C ALA A 57 -6.17 7.48 2.46
N ARG A 58 -6.18 8.18 3.61
CA ARG A 58 -5.86 9.60 3.70
C ARG A 58 -4.42 9.89 3.25
N HIS A 59 -3.45 9.13 3.73
CA HIS A 59 -2.05 9.32 3.36
C HIS A 59 -1.78 8.94 1.90
N PHE A 60 -2.51 7.98 1.33
CA PHE A 60 -2.36 7.62 -0.07
C PHE A 60 -2.65 8.81 -0.99
N GLN A 61 -3.70 9.57 -0.72
CA GLN A 61 -3.96 10.80 -1.45
C GLN A 61 -2.81 11.80 -1.30
N THR A 62 -2.27 11.97 -0.09
CA THR A 62 -1.10 12.83 0.14
C THR A 62 0.12 12.36 -0.63
N ILE A 63 0.35 11.04 -0.73
CA ILE A 63 1.41 10.45 -1.57
C ILE A 63 1.24 10.87 -3.03
N LEU A 64 0.02 10.76 -3.56
CA LEU A 64 -0.26 11.11 -4.97
C LEU A 64 -0.15 12.61 -5.24
N PHE A 65 -0.64 13.47 -4.34
CA PHE A 65 -0.46 14.92 -4.42
C PHE A 65 1.03 15.30 -4.39
N THR A 66 1.79 14.72 -3.47
CA THR A 66 3.23 14.97 -3.34
C THR A 66 3.98 14.50 -4.60
N ARG A 67 3.63 13.32 -5.13
CA ARG A 67 4.18 12.81 -6.39
C ARG A 67 3.93 13.77 -7.54
N GLN A 68 2.71 14.29 -7.66
CA GLN A 68 2.35 15.25 -8.70
C GLN A 68 3.09 16.58 -8.54
N ALA A 69 3.16 17.12 -7.33
CA ALA A 69 3.83 18.39 -7.05
C ALA A 69 5.35 18.34 -7.33
N HIS A 70 5.97 17.18 -7.14
CA HIS A 70 7.40 16.96 -7.36
C HIS A 70 7.69 16.26 -8.71
N CYS A 71 6.85 16.48 -9.73
CA CYS A 71 7.06 15.95 -11.08
C CYS A 71 7.30 17.10 -12.07
N ALA A 72 8.55 17.32 -12.44
CA ALA A 72 8.90 18.35 -13.44
C ALA A 72 8.78 17.86 -14.90
N ASP A 73 8.77 16.55 -15.15
CA ASP A 73 8.70 15.97 -16.49
C ASP A 73 7.26 15.82 -16.94
N GLN A 74 6.87 16.58 -17.98
CA GLN A 74 5.50 16.58 -18.51
C GLN A 74 5.00 15.19 -18.95
N ARG A 75 5.89 14.31 -19.40
CA ARG A 75 5.53 12.94 -19.83
C ARG A 75 4.94 12.13 -18.67
N TYR A 76 5.54 12.26 -17.47
CA TYR A 76 5.05 11.61 -16.25
C TYR A 76 3.95 12.44 -15.59
N GLY A 77 4.03 13.79 -15.68
CA GLY A 77 3.06 14.69 -15.08
C GLY A 77 1.63 14.43 -15.53
N ALA A 78 1.41 14.15 -16.82
CA ALA A 78 0.09 13.82 -17.34
C ALA A 78 -0.43 12.47 -16.80
N LEU A 79 0.43 11.46 -16.71
CA LEU A 79 0.11 10.14 -16.15
C LEU A 79 -0.22 10.24 -14.66
N PHE A 80 0.62 10.95 -13.90
CA PHE A 80 0.41 11.14 -12.45
C PHE A 80 -0.88 11.92 -12.16
N LEU A 81 -1.18 12.95 -12.96
CA LEU A 81 -2.40 13.73 -12.80
C LEU A 81 -3.66 12.92 -13.10
N ARG A 82 -3.61 12.03 -14.11
CA ARG A 82 -4.72 11.14 -14.41
C ARG A 82 -5.00 10.23 -13.21
N HIS A 83 -3.99 9.51 -12.73
CA HIS A 83 -4.12 8.63 -11.59
C HIS A 83 -4.60 9.37 -10.33
N LEU A 84 -4.04 10.56 -10.04
CA LEU A 84 -4.49 11.40 -8.92
C LEU A 84 -5.99 11.72 -9.01
N ARG A 85 -6.51 12.04 -10.21
CA ARG A 85 -7.95 12.34 -10.40
C ARG A 85 -8.85 11.12 -10.20
N GLU A 86 -8.36 9.94 -10.52
CA GLU A 86 -9.07 8.68 -10.33
C GLU A 86 -9.15 8.32 -8.83
N GLU A 87 -8.15 8.72 -8.03
CA GLU A 87 -8.03 8.38 -6.61
C GLU A 87 -8.60 9.43 -5.62
N ILE A 88 -8.84 10.67 -6.07
CA ILE A 88 -9.35 11.72 -5.19
C ILE A 88 -10.73 11.34 -4.62
N GLY A 89 -10.84 11.37 -3.29
CA GLY A 89 -12.10 11.15 -2.56
C GLY A 89 -12.35 9.71 -2.15
N HIS A 90 -11.43 8.77 -2.45
CA HIS A 90 -11.60 7.37 -2.00
C HIS A 90 -11.57 7.24 -0.47
N ASP A 91 -10.83 8.08 0.24
CA ASP A 91 -10.84 8.15 1.71
C ASP A 91 -12.17 8.63 2.27
N ASP A 92 -12.87 9.56 1.58
CA ASP A 92 -14.22 10.01 1.94
C ASP A 92 -15.26 8.88 1.76
N ILE A 93 -15.09 8.01 0.75
CA ILE A 93 -15.95 6.84 0.56
C ILE A 93 -15.79 5.86 1.72
N LEU A 94 -14.55 5.60 2.16
CA LEU A 94 -14.30 4.76 3.32
C LEU A 94 -14.90 5.36 4.60
N ALA A 95 -14.74 6.67 4.82
CA ALA A 95 -15.33 7.36 5.96
C ALA A 95 -16.86 7.27 5.95
N LYS A 96 -17.48 7.38 4.77
CA LYS A 96 -18.93 7.23 4.59
C LYS A 96 -19.40 5.80 4.90
N ASP A 97 -18.69 4.78 4.41
CA ASP A 97 -19.01 3.37 4.70
C ASP A 97 -18.93 3.07 6.20
N ARG A 98 -18.00 3.70 6.92
CA ARG A 98 -17.86 3.59 8.36
C ARG A 98 -18.91 4.43 9.13
N GLY A 99 -19.53 5.42 8.50
CA GLY A 99 -20.36 6.42 9.14
C GLY A 99 -19.58 7.37 10.07
N ARG A 100 -18.26 7.43 9.94
CA ARG A 100 -17.34 8.26 10.75
C ARG A 100 -16.01 8.43 10.05
N SER A 101 -15.29 9.52 10.35
CA SER A 101 -13.99 9.86 9.75
C SER A 101 -12.82 9.82 10.73
N ASP A 102 -13.06 9.47 12.00
CA ASP A 102 -11.97 9.36 12.99
C ASP A 102 -11.03 8.19 12.64
N GLU A 103 -9.77 8.38 12.97
CA GLU A 103 -8.68 7.45 12.71
C GLU A 103 -8.05 7.02 14.02
N VAL A 104 -7.37 5.88 13.98
CA VAL A 104 -6.47 5.51 15.06
C VAL A 104 -5.16 6.26 14.88
N TRP A 105 -4.69 6.95 15.93
CA TRP A 105 -3.31 7.45 15.91
C TRP A 105 -2.36 6.36 16.41
N ASP A 106 -1.42 5.97 15.58
CA ASP A 106 -0.40 5.00 15.94
C ASP A 106 0.94 5.38 15.28
N PRO A 107 2.05 5.47 16.05
CA PRO A 107 3.32 5.98 15.54
C PRO A 107 3.93 5.08 14.45
N VAL A 108 3.59 3.79 14.41
CA VAL A 108 4.09 2.89 13.36
C VAL A 108 3.32 3.11 12.07
N LEU A 109 1.98 3.25 12.14
CA LEU A 109 1.15 3.55 10.96
C LEU A 109 1.53 4.90 10.36
N GLU A 110 1.63 5.94 11.19
CA GLU A 110 2.04 7.28 10.75
C GLU A 110 3.45 7.30 10.17
N GLY A 111 4.41 6.64 10.83
CA GLY A 111 5.79 6.57 10.37
C GLY A 111 5.94 5.83 9.04
N ALA A 112 5.22 4.74 8.85
CA ALA A 112 5.25 3.97 7.62
C ALA A 112 4.65 4.77 6.44
N THR A 113 3.52 5.44 6.65
CA THR A 113 2.90 6.27 5.60
C THR A 113 3.72 7.53 5.29
N ALA A 114 4.28 8.19 6.31
CA ALA A 114 5.17 9.35 6.14
C ALA A 114 6.43 9.01 5.34
N TRP A 115 6.93 7.78 5.44
CA TRP A 115 8.04 7.31 4.63
C TRP A 115 7.70 7.38 3.13
N PHE A 116 6.52 6.88 2.72
CA PHE A 116 6.10 6.95 1.32
C PHE A 116 5.97 8.38 0.83
N ILE A 117 5.38 9.29 1.62
CA ILE A 117 5.27 10.71 1.29
C ILE A 117 6.67 11.31 1.08
N SER A 118 7.60 11.05 2.01
CA SER A 118 8.98 11.51 1.90
C SER A 118 9.67 11.01 0.62
N ARG A 119 9.43 9.75 0.22
CA ARG A 119 10.01 9.22 -1.03
C ARG A 119 9.51 9.98 -2.26
N MET A 120 8.26 10.42 -2.28
CA MET A 120 7.71 11.20 -3.41
C MET A 120 8.40 12.56 -3.60
N THR A 121 9.08 13.10 -2.60
CA THR A 121 9.80 14.38 -2.75
C THR A 121 11.20 14.22 -3.36
N ILE A 122 11.85 13.07 -3.19
CA ILE A 122 13.29 12.91 -3.48
C ILE A 122 13.61 11.92 -4.59
N LEU A 123 12.72 10.99 -4.90
CA LEU A 123 12.94 9.96 -5.93
C LEU A 123 12.74 10.50 -7.34
N ASP A 124 13.32 9.83 -8.33
CA ASP A 124 13.00 10.09 -9.72
C ASP A 124 11.61 9.54 -10.13
N ASN A 125 11.13 9.92 -11.31
CA ASN A 125 9.77 9.58 -11.73
C ASN A 125 9.58 8.08 -11.98
N ILE A 126 10.63 7.34 -12.34
CA ILE A 126 10.57 5.88 -12.56
C ILE A 126 10.46 5.16 -11.22
N GLU A 127 11.24 5.57 -10.23
CA GLU A 127 11.16 5.02 -8.86
C GLU A 127 9.79 5.31 -8.24
N LYS A 128 9.25 6.54 -8.44
CA LYS A 128 7.89 6.90 -7.99
C LYS A 128 6.81 6.03 -8.66
N LEU A 129 6.95 5.76 -9.96
CA LEU A 129 6.05 4.84 -10.67
C LEU A 129 6.09 3.43 -10.07
N ALA A 130 7.29 2.91 -9.85
CA ALA A 130 7.45 1.56 -9.31
C ALA A 130 6.83 1.44 -7.91
N ILE A 131 7.09 2.39 -7.01
CA ILE A 131 6.53 2.36 -5.65
C ILE A 131 5.00 2.42 -5.69
N VAL A 132 4.44 3.39 -6.41
CA VAL A 132 2.98 3.56 -6.39
C VAL A 132 2.31 2.39 -7.10
N HIS A 133 2.69 2.07 -8.33
CA HIS A 133 1.93 1.12 -9.14
C HIS A 133 2.32 -0.35 -8.92
N LEU A 134 3.59 -0.66 -8.67
CA LEU A 134 4.02 -2.05 -8.50
C LEU A 134 4.02 -2.50 -7.03
N VAL A 135 3.91 -1.58 -6.06
CA VAL A 135 3.87 -1.93 -4.64
C VAL A 135 2.51 -1.56 -4.04
N LEU A 136 2.15 -0.26 -4.00
CA LEU A 136 0.93 0.18 -3.30
C LEU A 136 -0.34 -0.28 -4.03
N GLU A 137 -0.45 -0.05 -5.34
CA GLU A 137 -1.60 -0.51 -6.14
C GLU A 137 -1.68 -2.04 -6.21
N ALA A 138 -0.55 -2.74 -6.34
CA ALA A 138 -0.57 -4.20 -6.34
C ALA A 138 -1.06 -4.80 -5.01
N SER A 139 -0.74 -4.15 -3.88
CA SER A 139 -1.28 -4.52 -2.57
C SER A 139 -2.78 -4.19 -2.46
N GLY A 140 -3.19 -3.01 -2.93
CA GLY A 140 -4.59 -2.56 -2.99
C GLY A 140 -5.45 -3.51 -3.80
N ALA A 141 -5.03 -3.84 -5.02
CA ALA A 141 -5.70 -4.79 -5.91
C ALA A 141 -5.90 -6.17 -5.25
N TYR A 142 -4.87 -6.68 -4.58
CA TYR A 142 -5.00 -7.93 -3.85
C TYR A 142 -5.98 -7.82 -2.68
N MET A 143 -5.91 -6.76 -1.90
CA MET A 143 -6.84 -6.51 -0.79
C MET A 143 -8.28 -6.40 -1.30
N GLY A 144 -8.53 -5.65 -2.36
CA GLY A 144 -9.83 -5.53 -3.02
C GLY A 144 -10.38 -6.89 -3.43
N ALA A 145 -9.57 -7.71 -4.12
CA ALA A 145 -9.97 -9.03 -4.59
C ALA A 145 -10.42 -9.98 -3.45
N ILE A 146 -9.67 -10.01 -2.32
CA ILE A 146 -10.00 -10.94 -1.21
C ILE A 146 -11.07 -10.39 -0.26
N SER A 147 -11.25 -9.08 -0.18
CA SER A 147 -12.18 -8.43 0.76
C SER A 147 -13.61 -8.35 0.25
N LYS A 148 -13.82 -8.31 -1.07
CA LYS A 148 -15.11 -8.07 -1.72
C LYS A 148 -16.25 -8.92 -1.18
N ALA A 149 -16.11 -10.26 -1.18
CA ALA A 149 -17.15 -11.16 -0.72
C ALA A 149 -17.38 -11.08 0.81
N PRO A 150 -16.32 -11.10 1.67
CA PRO A 150 -16.46 -10.89 3.11
C PRO A 150 -17.11 -9.55 3.46
N MET A 151 -16.67 -8.43 2.86
CA MET A 151 -17.17 -7.10 3.20
C MET A 151 -18.61 -6.89 2.74
N ARG A 152 -19.01 -7.42 1.59
CA ARG A 152 -20.42 -7.42 1.16
C ARG A 152 -21.31 -8.15 2.15
N ARG A 153 -20.88 -9.31 2.67
CA ARG A 153 -21.60 -10.06 3.71
C ARG A 153 -21.76 -9.26 5.01
N LEU A 154 -20.78 -8.41 5.32
CA LEU A 154 -20.75 -7.60 6.54
C LEU A 154 -21.40 -6.20 6.37
N GLY A 155 -21.92 -5.88 5.18
CA GLY A 155 -22.62 -4.62 4.91
C GLY A 155 -21.72 -3.40 4.69
N SER A 156 -20.42 -3.60 4.39
CA SER A 156 -19.43 -2.54 4.14
C SER A 156 -18.87 -2.74 2.72
N ALA A 157 -19.58 -2.27 1.70
CA ALA A 157 -19.32 -2.71 0.33
C ALA A 157 -18.78 -1.64 -0.63
N ASP A 158 -19.08 -0.35 -0.44
CA ASP A 158 -18.85 0.67 -1.48
C ASP A 158 -17.36 0.90 -1.71
N TYR A 159 -16.57 1.09 -0.66
CA TYR A 159 -15.12 1.28 -0.77
C TYR A 159 -14.40 0.11 -1.47
N PHE A 160 -14.71 -1.12 -1.06
CA PHE A 160 -14.05 -2.31 -1.61
C PHE A 160 -14.55 -2.68 -3.02
N SER A 161 -15.78 -2.29 -3.37
CA SER A 161 -16.32 -2.52 -4.72
C SER A 161 -15.68 -1.60 -5.76
N LEU A 162 -15.34 -0.38 -5.38
CA LEU A 162 -14.71 0.59 -6.25
C LEU A 162 -13.30 0.15 -6.69
N HIS A 163 -12.52 -0.40 -5.78
CA HIS A 163 -11.15 -0.84 -6.05
C HIS A 163 -11.04 -2.07 -6.96
N ASP A 164 -12.11 -2.86 -7.10
CA ASP A 164 -12.13 -4.05 -7.95
C ASP A 164 -12.12 -3.72 -9.47
N GLU A 165 -12.65 -2.56 -9.86
CA GLU A 165 -12.78 -2.18 -11.29
C GLU A 165 -11.55 -1.42 -11.82
N VAL A 166 -10.77 -0.79 -10.94
CA VAL A 166 -9.73 0.20 -11.29
C VAL A 166 -8.31 -0.34 -11.15
N ASP A 167 -8.06 -1.20 -10.17
CA ASP A 167 -6.70 -1.55 -9.71
C ASP A 167 -5.84 -2.30 -10.74
N ASP A 168 -6.40 -3.19 -11.56
CA ASP A 168 -5.64 -3.92 -12.60
C ASP A 168 -5.08 -2.97 -13.67
N SER A 169 -5.80 -1.88 -13.98
CA SER A 169 -5.33 -0.88 -14.92
C SER A 169 -4.21 -0.02 -14.36
N HIS A 170 -4.23 0.27 -13.05
CA HIS A 170 -3.22 1.08 -12.38
C HIS A 170 -1.87 0.38 -12.28
N VAL A 171 -1.85 -0.91 -11.96
CA VAL A 171 -0.60 -1.70 -11.93
C VAL A 171 0.13 -1.67 -13.29
N THR A 172 -0.63 -1.71 -14.40
CA THR A 172 -0.04 -1.74 -15.75
C THR A 172 0.59 -0.42 -16.18
N LEU A 173 0.21 0.72 -15.57
CA LEU A 173 0.74 2.05 -15.93
C LEU A 173 2.25 2.18 -15.81
N ALA A 174 2.88 1.44 -14.90
CA ALA A 174 4.32 1.49 -14.66
C ALA A 174 5.12 0.60 -15.65
N ILE A 175 4.51 -0.40 -16.26
CA ILE A 175 5.20 -1.47 -16.98
C ILE A 175 6.05 -0.92 -18.13
N GLU A 176 5.45 -0.22 -19.09
CA GLU A 176 6.16 0.26 -20.27
C GLU A 176 7.20 1.35 -19.97
N PRO A 177 6.93 2.34 -19.10
CA PRO A 177 7.96 3.30 -18.69
C PRO A 177 9.18 2.64 -18.03
N ILE A 178 8.99 1.62 -17.18
CA ILE A 178 10.09 0.94 -16.49
C ILE A 178 10.84 0.00 -17.45
N ARG A 179 10.15 -0.71 -18.34
CA ARG A 179 10.76 -1.64 -19.31
C ARG A 179 11.82 -0.97 -20.19
N ARG A 180 11.65 0.32 -20.48
CA ARG A 180 12.56 1.10 -21.33
C ARG A 180 13.78 1.66 -20.60
N GLN A 181 13.94 1.33 -19.32
CA GLN A 181 15.03 1.88 -18.53
C GLN A 181 16.31 1.05 -18.67
N PRO A 182 17.48 1.71 -18.58
CA PRO A 182 18.76 1.02 -18.59
C PRO A 182 18.98 0.21 -17.31
N PRO A 183 19.87 -0.80 -17.34
CA PRO A 183 20.06 -1.72 -16.21
C PRO A 183 20.39 -1.07 -14.86
N GLU A 184 21.15 0.02 -14.87
CA GLU A 184 21.48 0.78 -13.64
C GLU A 184 20.24 1.42 -12.99
N THR A 185 19.28 1.88 -13.81
CA THR A 185 17.99 2.37 -13.31
C THR A 185 17.14 1.22 -12.76
N ILE A 186 17.11 0.09 -13.47
CA ILE A 186 16.41 -1.13 -12.99
C ILE A 186 16.97 -1.56 -11.63
N ALA A 187 18.30 -1.55 -11.45
CA ALA A 187 18.93 -1.89 -10.18
C ALA A 187 18.47 -0.98 -9.03
N ARG A 188 18.44 0.35 -9.26
CA ARG A 188 17.95 1.30 -8.25
C ARG A 188 16.48 1.10 -7.91
N VAL A 189 15.64 0.90 -8.93
CA VAL A 189 14.22 0.63 -8.75
C VAL A 189 14.00 -0.63 -7.93
N MET A 190 14.74 -1.71 -8.17
CA MET A 190 14.62 -2.96 -7.39
C MET A 190 14.93 -2.73 -5.91
N VAL A 191 16.01 -2.00 -5.60
CA VAL A 191 16.37 -1.66 -4.20
C VAL A 191 15.27 -0.85 -3.54
N MET A 192 14.73 0.15 -4.25
CA MET A 192 13.67 1.01 -3.72
C MET A 192 12.37 0.26 -3.51
N MET A 193 11.99 -0.62 -4.44
CA MET A 193 10.81 -1.49 -4.30
C MET A 193 10.93 -2.43 -3.10
N GLU A 194 12.11 -3.00 -2.84
CA GLU A 194 12.31 -3.85 -1.66
C GLU A 194 12.09 -3.05 -0.36
N GLN A 195 12.59 -1.82 -0.30
CA GLN A 195 12.34 -0.95 0.86
C GLN A 195 10.86 -0.61 0.99
N ALA A 196 10.18 -0.33 -0.12
CA ALA A 196 8.75 -0.03 -0.14
C ALA A 196 7.90 -1.21 0.36
N TRP A 197 8.19 -2.44 -0.11
CA TRP A 197 7.52 -3.65 0.39
C TRP A 197 7.74 -3.86 1.89
N ARG A 198 8.97 -3.68 2.38
CA ARG A 198 9.26 -3.80 3.82
C ARG A 198 8.48 -2.77 4.65
N MET A 199 8.37 -1.54 4.15
CA MET A 199 7.63 -0.48 4.83
C MET A 199 6.12 -0.76 4.83
N LEU A 200 5.58 -1.23 3.71
CA LEU A 200 4.18 -1.65 3.61
C LEU A 200 3.89 -2.87 4.50
N ASP A 201 4.80 -3.84 4.54
CA ASP A 201 4.71 -4.98 5.46
C ASP A 201 4.68 -4.54 6.93
N THR A 202 5.51 -3.56 7.30
CA THR A 202 5.50 -2.98 8.65
C THR A 202 4.13 -2.38 8.98
N TYR A 203 3.52 -1.67 8.02
CA TYR A 203 2.18 -1.11 8.17
C TYR A 203 1.14 -2.20 8.41
N VAL A 204 1.05 -3.19 7.52
CA VAL A 204 0.00 -4.22 7.60
C VAL A 204 0.18 -5.18 8.79
N GLU A 205 1.42 -5.42 9.21
CA GLU A 205 1.70 -6.17 10.44
C GLU A 205 1.23 -5.40 11.67
N ARG A 206 1.44 -4.07 11.71
CA ARG A 206 0.92 -3.25 12.79
C ARG A 206 -0.60 -3.22 12.82
N VAL A 207 -1.26 -3.12 11.68
CA VAL A 207 -2.73 -3.26 11.57
C VAL A 207 -3.19 -4.57 12.20
N ALA A 208 -2.56 -5.68 11.88
CA ALA A 208 -2.93 -6.99 12.43
C ALA A 208 -2.81 -7.01 13.97
N VAL A 209 -1.73 -6.45 14.52
CA VAL A 209 -1.53 -6.34 15.98
C VAL A 209 -2.64 -5.51 16.65
N LEU A 210 -3.00 -4.37 16.07
CA LEU A 210 -4.05 -3.50 16.59
C LEU A 210 -5.42 -4.19 16.56
N VAL A 211 -5.75 -4.83 15.46
CA VAL A 211 -7.00 -5.58 15.28
C VAL A 211 -7.10 -6.74 16.27
N GLU A 212 -6.04 -7.53 16.45
CA GLU A 212 -6.03 -8.65 17.40
C GLU A 212 -6.07 -8.19 18.85
N GLY A 213 -5.56 -6.99 19.12
CA GLY A 213 -5.64 -6.35 20.45
C GLY A 213 -7.01 -5.75 20.77
N ALA A 214 -7.84 -5.49 19.76
CA ALA A 214 -9.15 -4.89 19.93
C ALA A 214 -10.07 -5.84 20.75
N GLY A 215 -10.85 -5.26 21.69
CA GLY A 215 -11.76 -6.02 22.53
C GLY A 215 -11.11 -6.67 23.76
N ARG A 216 -9.80 -6.57 23.94
CA ARG A 216 -9.18 -6.93 25.23
C ARG A 216 -9.49 -5.84 26.26
N PRO A 217 -9.98 -6.18 27.48
CA PRO A 217 -10.16 -5.18 28.51
C PRO A 217 -8.80 -4.50 28.76
N SER A 218 -8.79 -3.16 28.80
CA SER A 218 -7.61 -2.41 29.20
C SER A 218 -7.23 -2.87 30.62
N VAL A 219 -6.08 -3.48 30.78
CA VAL A 219 -5.51 -3.70 32.10
C VAL A 219 -5.14 -2.32 32.60
N SER A 220 -5.97 -1.75 33.48
CA SER A 220 -5.63 -0.52 34.17
C SER A 220 -4.28 -0.71 34.85
N PRO A 221 -3.33 0.23 34.74
CA PRO A 221 -2.12 0.15 35.52
C PRO A 221 -2.49 0.08 37.00
N PRO A 222 -1.76 -0.69 37.84
CA PRO A 222 -1.99 -0.70 39.25
C PRO A 222 -1.91 0.72 39.81
N GLU A 223 -2.89 1.10 40.65
CA GLU A 223 -2.86 2.42 41.29
C GLU A 223 -1.55 2.54 42.08
N PRO A 224 -0.86 3.70 42.01
CA PRO A 224 0.34 3.90 42.82
C PRO A 224 -0.03 3.85 44.31
N THR A 225 0.54 2.91 45.02
CA THR A 225 0.47 2.79 46.49
C THR A 225 1.26 3.89 47.17
#